data_0acb9a26114e4f13204cb43abf33d0a2
#
_entry.id   0acb9a26114e4f13204cb43abf33d0a2
#
_cell.length_a   1.000
_cell.length_b   1.000
_cell.length_c   1.000
_cell.angle_alpha   90.00
_cell.angle_beta   90.00
_cell.angle_gamma   90.00
#
_symmetry.space_group_name_H-M   'P 1'
#
loop_
_entity.id
_entity.type
_entity.pdbx_description
1 polymer ?
#
loop_
_entity_poly.entity_id
_entity_poly.type
_entity_poly.pdbx_seq_one_letter_code
_entity_poly.pdbx_strand_id
1 'polypeptide(L)' 'ITRKVGEYMELEKVTRTTLTMKETAEYLGVSYWLVTQLVKRKKIPCSRVGGKVLFRKEALDNYLQKQEEASINS' A
#
# COMPACT_ATOMS: atom_id res chain seq x y z
N ILE A 1 -4.38 -32.36 -10.59
CA ILE A 1 -4.52 -31.57 -10.33
C ILE A 1 -4.92 -31.31 -9.92
N THR A 2 -5.22 -31.71 -9.78
CA THR A 2 -5.70 -31.09 -9.34
C THR A 2 -5.29 -30.56 -8.67
N ARG A 3 -4.89 -30.87 -8.62
CA ARG A 3 -4.46 -30.02 -8.07
C ARG A 3 -4.47 -28.79 -8.61
N LYS A 4 -4.58 -28.37 -9.79
CA LYS A 4 -4.58 -27.01 -10.23
C LYS A 4 -5.63 -26.19 -9.56
N VAL A 5 -6.79 -26.75 -9.44
CA VAL A 5 -7.87 -26.06 -8.76
C VAL A 5 -7.44 -25.72 -7.33
N GLY A 6 -6.75 -26.62 -6.70
CA GLY A 6 -6.25 -26.37 -5.37
C GLY A 6 -5.30 -25.21 -5.32
N GLU A 7 -4.47 -25.10 -6.33
CA GLU A 7 -3.51 -24.01 -6.37
C GLU A 7 -4.19 -22.66 -6.47
N TYR A 8 -5.24 -22.57 -7.30
CA TYR A 8 -5.98 -21.33 -7.41
C TYR A 8 -6.63 -20.95 -6.09
N MET A 9 -7.16 -21.93 -5.39
CA MET A 9 -7.79 -21.65 -4.11
C MET A 9 -6.78 -21.17 -3.08
N GLU A 10 -5.57 -21.70 -3.15
CA GLU A 10 -4.52 -21.23 -2.25
C GLU A 10 -4.16 -19.79 -2.51
N LEU A 11 -4.13 -19.41 -3.79
CA LEU A 11 -3.84 -18.01 -4.13
C LEU A 11 -4.92 -17.09 -3.59
N GLU A 12 -6.17 -17.54 -3.60
CA GLU A 12 -7.24 -16.73 -3.06
C GLU A 12 -7.12 -16.55 -1.57
N LYS A 13 -6.45 -17.47 -0.90
CA LYS A 13 -6.29 -17.37 0.54
C LYS A 13 -5.07 -16.57 0.95
N VAL A 14 -4.25 -16.19 -0.01
CA VAL A 14 -3.07 -15.40 0.32
C VAL A 14 -3.50 -14.02 0.76
N THR A 15 -3.04 -13.62 1.94
CA THR A 15 -3.33 -12.28 2.45
C THR A 15 -2.51 -11.26 1.67
N ARG A 16 -3.19 -10.29 1.11
CA ARG A 16 -2.50 -9.25 0.36
C ARG A 16 -1.74 -8.33 1.30
N THR A 17 -0.51 -8.05 0.92
CA THR A 17 0.31 -7.08 1.64
C THR A 17 0.43 -5.79 0.87
N THR A 18 -0.26 -5.68 -0.26
CA THR A 18 -0.26 -4.46 -1.06
C THR A 18 -1.65 -3.84 -1.08
N LEU A 19 -1.68 -2.54 -1.26
CA LEU A 19 -2.92 -1.77 -1.28
C LEU A 19 -2.96 -0.93 -2.54
N THR A 20 -4.18 -0.74 -3.06
CA THR A 20 -4.38 0.22 -4.14
C THR A 20 -4.36 1.63 -3.55
N MET A 21 -4.42 2.63 -4.42
CA MET A 21 -4.44 4.02 -3.96
C MET A 21 -5.65 4.30 -3.09
N LYS A 22 -6.81 3.77 -3.49
CA LYS A 22 -8.03 3.95 -2.71
C LYS A 22 -7.92 3.25 -1.36
N GLU A 23 -7.43 2.02 -1.36
CA GLU A 23 -7.26 1.27 -0.12
C GLU A 23 -6.26 1.94 0.79
N THR A 24 -5.22 2.54 0.22
CA THR A 24 -4.23 3.25 1.01
C THR A 24 -4.86 4.45 1.71
N ALA A 25 -5.73 5.17 1.01
CA ALA A 25 -6.42 6.29 1.62
C ALA A 25 -7.24 5.84 2.81
N GLU A 26 -7.93 4.71 2.68
CA GLU A 26 -8.71 4.16 3.78
C GLU A 26 -7.82 3.68 4.92
N TYR A 27 -6.71 3.05 4.56
CA TYR A 27 -5.78 2.53 5.54
C TYR A 27 -5.16 3.65 6.38
N LEU A 28 -4.82 4.75 5.73
CA LEU A 28 -4.21 5.89 6.40
C LEU A 28 -5.25 6.82 7.01
N GLY A 29 -6.51 6.67 6.63
CA GLY A 29 -7.56 7.55 7.14
C GLY A 29 -7.53 8.94 6.56
N VAL A 30 -7.11 9.06 5.30
CA VAL A 30 -7.03 10.36 4.63
C VAL A 30 -7.81 10.30 3.32
N SER A 31 -7.94 11.43 2.66
CA SER A 31 -8.68 11.49 1.41
C SER A 31 -7.88 10.86 0.27
N TYR A 32 -8.60 10.34 -0.70
CA TYR A 32 -7.99 9.81 -1.91
C TYR A 32 -7.16 10.89 -2.60
N TRP A 33 -7.69 12.12 -2.63
CA TRP A 33 -6.98 13.23 -3.25
C TRP A 33 -5.61 13.45 -2.60
N LEU A 34 -5.56 13.38 -1.27
CA LEU A 34 -4.29 13.58 -0.59
C LEU A 34 -3.27 12.51 -0.97
N VAL A 35 -3.73 11.26 -1.08
CA VAL A 35 -2.82 10.19 -1.49
C VAL A 35 -2.29 10.44 -2.90
N THR A 36 -3.16 10.90 -3.81
CA THR A 36 -2.71 11.19 -5.17
C THR A 36 -1.67 12.31 -5.18
N GLN A 37 -1.84 13.32 -4.32
CA GLN A 37 -0.87 14.41 -4.24
C GLN A 37 0.47 13.90 -3.70
N LEU A 38 0.43 13.05 -2.69
CA LEU A 38 1.66 12.50 -2.13
C LEU A 38 2.41 11.67 -3.16
N VAL A 39 1.68 10.91 -3.97
CA VAL A 39 2.31 10.12 -5.01
C VAL A 39 2.95 11.02 -6.08
N LYS A 40 2.23 12.04 -6.50
CA LYS A 40 2.75 12.97 -7.50
C LYS A 40 4.02 13.65 -7.03
N ARG A 41 4.09 13.98 -5.75
CA ARG A 41 5.24 14.67 -5.17
C ARG A 41 6.31 13.70 -4.71
N LYS A 42 6.08 12.41 -4.91
CA LYS A 42 7.03 11.37 -4.51
C LYS A 42 7.35 11.46 -3.03
N LYS A 43 6.33 11.74 -2.23
CA LYS A 43 6.49 11.86 -0.78
C LYS A 43 6.11 10.58 -0.05
N ILE A 44 5.55 9.61 -0.75
CA ILE A 44 5.08 8.38 -0.13
C ILE A 44 5.62 7.20 -0.95
N PRO A 45 6.09 6.13 -0.29
CA PRO A 45 6.63 4.98 -1.02
C PRO A 45 5.51 4.24 -1.76
N CYS A 46 5.73 4.00 -3.03
CA CYS A 46 4.78 3.27 -3.84
C CYS A 46 5.50 2.56 -4.98
N SER A 47 4.79 1.65 -5.63
CA SER A 47 5.33 0.90 -6.76
C SER A 47 4.32 0.97 -7.90
N ARG A 48 4.83 0.99 -9.12
CA ARG A 48 3.97 0.94 -10.29
C ARG A 48 4.07 -0.42 -10.92
N VAL A 49 2.94 -1.08 -11.07
CA VAL A 49 2.89 -2.41 -11.64
C VAL A 49 1.78 -2.43 -12.69
N GLY A 50 2.18 -2.58 -13.96
CA GLY A 50 1.21 -2.67 -15.03
C GLY A 50 0.27 -1.49 -15.10
N GLY A 51 0.76 -0.30 -14.87
CA GLY A 51 -0.06 0.90 -14.93
C GLY A 51 -0.84 1.19 -13.66
N LYS A 52 -0.72 0.33 -12.66
CA LYS A 52 -1.38 0.54 -11.38
C LYS A 52 -0.36 0.99 -10.34
N VAL A 53 -0.80 1.82 -9.42
CA VAL A 53 0.03 2.25 -8.29
C VAL A 53 -0.35 1.41 -7.09
N LEU A 54 0.65 0.77 -6.51
CA LEU A 54 0.44 -0.11 -5.36
C LEU A 54 1.34 0.31 -4.22
N PHE A 55 0.87 0.08 -3.00
CA PHE A 55 1.60 0.42 -1.79
C PHE A 55 1.73 -0.82 -0.93
N ARG A 56 2.88 -1.01 -0.33
CA ARG A 56 3.08 -2.13 0.60
C ARG A 56 2.76 -1.64 2.01
N LYS A 57 2.00 -2.45 2.73
CA LYS A 57 1.61 -2.09 4.09
C LYS A 57 2.83 -1.80 4.96
N GLU A 58 3.85 -2.64 4.82
CA GLU A 58 5.06 -2.46 5.62
C GLU A 58 5.72 -1.12 5.30
N ALA A 59 5.77 -0.76 4.03
CA ALA A 59 6.38 0.51 3.64
C ALA A 59 5.58 1.69 4.17
N LEU A 60 4.25 1.55 4.17
CA LEU A 60 3.40 2.61 4.72
C LEU A 60 3.59 2.76 6.22
N ASP A 61 3.73 1.64 6.92
CA ASP A 61 3.95 1.69 8.36
C ASP A 61 5.28 2.36 8.68
N ASN A 62 6.31 2.05 7.90
CA ASN A 62 7.61 2.68 8.07
C ASN A 62 7.53 4.18 7.75
N TYR A 63 6.76 4.54 6.73
CA TYR A 63 6.58 5.93 6.38
C TYR A 63 5.92 6.70 7.53
N LEU A 64 4.89 6.11 8.12
CA LEU A 64 4.21 6.75 9.25
C LEU A 64 5.13 6.88 10.44
N GLN A 65 5.93 5.86 10.70
CA GLN A 65 6.86 5.89 11.81
C GLN A 65 7.87 7.03 11.63
N LYS A 66 8.37 7.21 10.41
CA LYS A 66 9.31 8.29 10.16
C LYS A 66 8.66 9.66 10.31
N GLN A 67 7.39 9.77 9.94
CA GLN A 67 6.67 11.04 10.14
C GLN A 67 6.51 11.34 11.60
N GLU A 68 6.24 10.33 12.41
CA GLU A 68 6.12 10.51 13.86
C GLU A 68 7.46 10.95 14.46
N GLU A 69 8.53 10.30 14.03
CA GLU A 69 9.86 10.65 14.54
C GLU A 69 10.23 12.08 14.18
N ALA A 70 9.92 12.49 12.96
CA ALA A 70 10.21 13.85 12.53
C ALA A 70 9.41 14.86 13.36
N SER A 71 8.17 14.51 13.68
CA SER A 71 7.32 15.38 14.49
C SER A 71 7.87 15.54 15.89
N ILE A 72 8.39 14.46 16.48
CA ILE A 72 8.94 14.50 17.82
C ILE A 72 10.23 15.30 17.86
N ASN A 73 11.04 15.17 16.81
CA ASN A 73 12.36 15.78 16.78
C ASN A 73 12.37 17.20 16.25
N SER A 74 11.24 17.70 15.79
CA SER A 74 11.19 19.04 15.20
C SER A 74 10.79 20.13 16.21
#